data_8e9e5b26ab23cf4306d9ae4408d3b3fc
#
_entry.id   8e9e5b26ab23cf4306d9ae4408d3b3fc
#
_cell.length_a   1.000
_cell.length_b   1.000
_cell.length_c   1.000
_cell.angle_alpha   90.00
_cell.angle_beta   90.00
_cell.angle_gamma   90.00
#
_symmetry.space_group_name_H-M   'P 1'
#
loop_
_entity.id
_entity.type
_entity.pdbx_description
1 polymer ?
#
loop_
_entity_poly.entity_id
_entity_poly.type
_entity_poly.pdbx_seq_one_letter_code
_entity_poly.pdbx_strand_id
1 'polypeptide(L)'
;MVCLLISCQRASVENKQLEDPDLFREAVQNLTDISVYDIFSPPVASRVYVYPSIAAYEIMASAYPEQYHSLAGQLNGLTKSPKITEHVNPYLVAIYAYNIVGE
;
A
#
# COMPACT_ATOMS: atom_id res chain seq x y z
N MET A 1 16.41 36.02 25.69
CA MET A 1 15.77 35.82 24.38
C MET A 1 16.15 34.43 23.87
N VAL A 2 15.38 33.43 24.25
CA VAL A 2 15.57 32.03 23.85
C VAL A 2 14.31 31.62 23.09
N CYS A 3 14.39 31.66 21.78
CA CYS A 3 13.36 31.14 20.87
C CYS A 3 13.81 29.81 20.29
N LEU A 4 13.22 28.72 20.77
CA LEU A 4 12.38 27.77 19.99
C LEU A 4 13.07 26.99 18.88
N LEU A 5 13.50 25.79 19.23
CA LEU A 5 13.61 24.69 18.27
C LEU A 5 12.80 23.48 18.77
N ILE A 6 11.48 23.60 18.77
CA ILE A 6 10.54 22.49 19.00
C ILE A 6 9.78 22.27 17.70
N SER A 7 10.45 21.91 16.61
CA SER A 7 9.77 21.60 15.34
C SER A 7 10.14 20.25 14.71
N CYS A 8 11.05 19.49 15.32
CA CYS A 8 11.50 18.22 14.70
C CYS A 8 10.82 16.92 15.20
N GLN A 9 9.95 16.99 16.20
CA GLN A 9 9.34 15.75 16.75
C GLN A 9 8.06 15.30 16.04
N ARG A 10 7.41 16.17 15.28
CA ARG A 10 6.13 15.84 14.64
C ARG A 10 6.29 14.90 13.44
N ALA A 11 7.34 15.03 12.66
CA ALA A 11 7.57 14.20 11.47
C ALA A 11 7.89 12.73 11.79
N SER A 12 8.58 12.46 12.91
CA SER A 12 8.92 11.09 13.30
C SER A 12 7.76 10.31 13.90
N VAL A 13 6.83 10.99 14.57
CA VAL A 13 5.61 10.38 15.13
C VAL A 13 4.61 10.07 14.00
N GLU A 14 4.49 10.96 13.05
CA GLU A 14 3.60 10.80 11.90
C GLU A 14 4.05 9.64 10.99
N ASN A 15 5.35 9.49 10.75
CA ASN A 15 5.89 8.35 10.01
C ASN A 15 5.65 7.01 10.72
N LYS A 16 5.76 6.96 12.03
CA LYS A 16 5.53 5.75 12.81
C LYS A 16 4.05 5.30 12.77
N GLN A 17 3.11 6.23 12.67
CA GLN A 17 1.68 5.92 12.49
C GLN A 17 1.39 5.33 11.10
N LEU A 18 2.10 5.78 10.06
CA LEU A 18 1.95 5.26 8.70
C LEU A 18 2.54 3.86 8.51
N GLU A 19 3.45 3.45 9.40
CA GLU A 19 4.02 2.10 9.42
C GLU A 19 3.17 1.09 10.21
N ASP A 20 2.04 1.54 10.79
CA ASP A 20 1.15 0.67 11.54
C ASP A 20 0.44 -0.31 10.57
N PRO A 21 0.62 -1.63 10.77
CA PRO A 21 -0.02 -2.63 9.91
C PRO A 21 -1.55 -2.61 10.00
N ASP A 22 -2.12 -2.01 11.04
CA ASP A 22 -3.57 -1.90 11.20
C ASP A 22 -4.21 -0.99 10.15
N LEU A 23 -3.49 0.00 9.63
CA LEU A 23 -3.96 0.82 8.51
C LEU A 23 -4.19 0.00 7.24
N PHE A 24 -3.29 -0.93 6.93
CA PHE A 24 -3.46 -1.82 5.80
C PHE A 24 -4.58 -2.84 6.03
N ARG A 25 -4.70 -3.37 7.25
CA ARG A 25 -5.81 -4.25 7.61
C ARG A 25 -7.16 -3.57 7.46
N GLU A 26 -7.27 -2.31 7.85
CA GLU A 26 -8.49 -1.53 7.69
C GLU A 26 -8.87 -1.38 6.20
N ALA A 27 -7.91 -1.09 5.33
CA ALA A 27 -8.15 -1.04 3.89
C ALA A 27 -8.66 -2.38 3.34
N VAL A 28 -8.07 -3.50 3.76
CA VAL A 28 -8.52 -4.85 3.37
C VAL A 28 -9.92 -5.15 3.92
N GLN A 29 -10.22 -4.73 5.16
CA GLN A 29 -11.52 -4.94 5.77
C GLN A 29 -12.61 -4.17 5.04
N ASN A 30 -12.35 -2.91 4.68
CA ASN A 30 -13.29 -2.09 3.91
C ASN A 30 -13.62 -2.73 2.56
N LEU A 31 -12.61 -3.25 1.85
CA LEU A 31 -12.83 -3.96 0.59
C LEU A 31 -13.62 -5.26 0.78
N THR A 32 -13.39 -5.96 1.90
CA THR A 32 -14.14 -7.16 2.28
C THR A 32 -15.61 -6.83 2.52
N ASP A 33 -15.88 -5.77 3.27
CA ASP A 33 -17.25 -5.35 3.60
C ASP A 33 -18.04 -4.98 2.33
N ILE A 34 -17.42 -4.28 1.40
CA ILE A 34 -18.00 -3.99 0.08
C ILE A 34 -18.28 -5.28 -0.69
N SER A 35 -17.32 -6.18 -0.75
CA SER A 35 -17.45 -7.46 -1.48
C SER A 35 -18.57 -8.34 -0.94
N VAL A 36 -18.77 -8.33 0.39
CA VAL A 36 -19.87 -9.04 1.06
C VAL A 36 -21.20 -8.36 0.80
N TYR A 37 -21.25 -7.04 0.87
CA TYR A 37 -22.46 -6.26 0.64
C TYR A 37 -22.98 -6.45 -0.80
N ASP A 38 -22.08 -6.41 -1.78
CA ASP A 38 -22.43 -6.57 -3.22
C ASP A 38 -22.59 -8.03 -3.64
N ILE A 39 -22.42 -8.98 -2.72
CA ILE A 39 -22.59 -10.42 -2.95
C ILE A 39 -21.77 -10.90 -4.17
N PHE A 40 -20.47 -10.56 -4.20
CA PHE A 40 -19.60 -11.01 -5.28
C PHE A 40 -19.47 -12.55 -5.30
N SER A 41 -19.54 -13.13 -6.50
CA SER A 41 -19.22 -14.55 -6.65
C SER A 41 -17.75 -14.82 -6.32
N PRO A 42 -17.40 -16.03 -5.85
CA PRO A 42 -16.00 -16.35 -5.48
C PRO A 42 -14.95 -16.03 -6.55
N PRO A 43 -15.17 -16.27 -7.85
CA PRO A 43 -14.21 -15.88 -8.88
C PRO A 43 -14.03 -14.37 -9.02
N VAL A 44 -15.08 -13.58 -8.80
CA VAL A 44 -15.01 -12.12 -8.82
C VAL A 44 -14.30 -11.61 -7.56
N ALA A 45 -14.69 -12.10 -6.38
CA ALA A 45 -14.08 -11.75 -5.12
C ALA A 45 -12.56 -12.02 -5.11
N SER A 46 -12.12 -13.15 -5.67
CA SER A 46 -10.69 -13.47 -5.75
C SER A 46 -9.89 -12.43 -6.53
N ARG A 47 -10.43 -11.89 -7.61
CA ARG A 47 -9.80 -10.83 -8.41
C ARG A 47 -9.78 -9.49 -7.67
N VAL A 48 -10.86 -9.16 -6.98
CA VAL A 48 -10.99 -7.95 -6.17
C VAL A 48 -9.92 -7.91 -5.07
N TYR A 49 -9.55 -9.05 -4.48
CA TYR A 49 -8.46 -9.10 -3.50
C TYR A 49 -7.06 -9.13 -4.13
N VAL A 50 -6.88 -9.85 -5.23
CA VAL A 50 -5.56 -10.08 -5.82
C VAL A 50 -4.99 -8.81 -6.47
N TYR A 51 -5.76 -8.07 -7.26
CA TYR A 51 -5.23 -6.92 -7.99
C TYR A 51 -4.78 -5.78 -7.07
N PRO A 52 -5.54 -5.35 -6.07
CA PRO A 52 -5.07 -4.37 -5.09
C PRO A 52 -3.84 -4.85 -4.31
N SER A 53 -3.81 -6.13 -3.95
CA SER A 53 -2.67 -6.73 -3.23
C SER A 53 -1.39 -6.72 -4.06
N ILE A 54 -1.47 -7.00 -5.36
CA ILE A 54 -0.34 -6.90 -6.29
C ILE A 54 0.13 -5.45 -6.39
N ALA A 55 -0.79 -4.48 -6.51
CA ALA A 55 -0.44 -3.08 -6.59
C ALA A 55 0.32 -2.60 -5.34
N ALA A 56 -0.19 -2.92 -4.15
CA ALA A 56 0.48 -2.58 -2.89
C ALA A 56 1.84 -3.29 -2.75
N TYR A 57 1.92 -4.56 -3.12
CA TYR A 57 3.16 -5.34 -3.08
C TYR A 57 4.24 -4.76 -4.00
N GLU A 58 3.90 -4.38 -5.23
CA GLU A 58 4.86 -3.78 -6.16
C GLU A 58 5.44 -2.46 -5.66
N ILE A 59 4.65 -1.66 -4.95
CA ILE A 59 5.12 -0.46 -4.28
C ILE A 59 6.17 -0.82 -3.21
N MET A 60 5.90 -1.80 -2.36
CA MET A 60 6.84 -2.24 -1.33
C MET A 60 8.10 -2.88 -1.93
N ALA A 61 7.96 -3.68 -2.98
CA ALA A 61 9.11 -4.28 -3.69
C ALA A 61 9.99 -3.20 -4.35
N SER A 62 9.39 -2.13 -4.88
CA SER A 62 10.14 -1.00 -5.43
C SER A 62 10.86 -0.18 -4.35
N ALA A 63 10.27 -0.04 -3.16
CA ALA A 63 10.86 0.69 -2.04
C ALA A 63 11.98 -0.09 -1.34
N TYR A 64 11.85 -1.40 -1.26
CA TYR A 64 12.76 -2.29 -0.53
C TYR A 64 13.27 -3.44 -1.42
N PRO A 65 14.04 -3.15 -2.49
CA PRO A 65 14.47 -4.16 -3.47
C PRO A 65 15.41 -5.21 -2.87
N GLU A 66 16.06 -4.92 -1.75
CA GLU A 66 16.91 -5.87 -1.02
C GLU A 66 16.13 -6.95 -0.27
N GLN A 67 14.85 -6.70 0.03
CA GLN A 67 14.00 -7.59 0.81
C GLN A 67 12.92 -8.28 -0.04
N TYR A 68 12.43 -7.60 -1.07
CA TYR A 68 11.32 -8.05 -1.90
C TYR A 68 11.67 -8.02 -3.38
N HIS A 69 11.23 -9.03 -4.10
CA HIS A 69 11.38 -9.11 -5.53
C HIS A 69 10.08 -8.74 -6.24
N SER A 70 10.20 -7.88 -7.27
CA SER A 70 9.05 -7.53 -8.11
C SER A 70 8.44 -8.76 -8.78
N LEU A 71 7.13 -8.76 -8.93
CA LEU A 71 6.38 -9.74 -9.71
C LEU A 71 6.40 -9.42 -11.23
N ALA A 72 6.98 -8.28 -11.61
CA ALA A 72 7.16 -7.91 -13.01
C ALA A 72 7.98 -8.97 -13.76
N GLY A 73 7.45 -9.43 -14.88
CA GLY A 73 8.03 -10.54 -15.65
C GLY A 73 7.70 -11.93 -15.10
N GLN A 74 7.12 -12.05 -13.91
CA GLN A 74 6.65 -13.31 -13.33
C GLN A 74 5.16 -13.53 -13.58
N LEU A 75 4.39 -12.44 -13.58
CA LEU A 75 2.96 -12.47 -13.88
C LEU A 75 2.70 -12.04 -15.31
N ASN A 76 1.79 -12.76 -15.97
CA ASN A 76 1.39 -12.44 -17.33
C ASN A 76 0.71 -11.05 -17.37
N GLY A 77 1.23 -10.16 -18.19
CA GLY A 77 0.73 -8.79 -18.33
C GLY A 77 1.41 -7.76 -17.41
N LEU A 78 2.14 -8.18 -16.37
CA LEU A 78 2.90 -7.27 -15.53
C LEU A 78 4.36 -7.22 -16.00
N THR A 79 4.68 -6.23 -16.83
CA THR A 79 6.00 -6.14 -17.48
C THR A 79 6.97 -5.21 -16.77
N LYS A 80 6.46 -4.26 -15.99
CA LYS A 80 7.27 -3.25 -15.29
C LYS A 80 6.75 -3.02 -13.88
N SER A 81 7.68 -2.90 -12.93
CA SER A 81 7.41 -2.42 -11.59
C SER A 81 7.33 -0.88 -11.57
N PRO A 82 6.43 -0.30 -10.79
CA PRO A 82 6.42 1.14 -10.56
C PRO A 82 7.72 1.56 -9.86
N LYS A 83 8.16 2.80 -10.13
CA LYS A 83 9.28 3.41 -9.42
C LYS A 83 8.76 4.45 -8.45
N ILE A 84 9.17 4.33 -7.20
CA ILE A 84 8.85 5.33 -6.16
C ILE A 84 9.99 6.33 -6.08
N THR A 85 9.63 7.61 -5.91
CA THR A 85 10.60 8.67 -5.62
C THR A 85 11.02 8.62 -4.15
N GLU A 86 12.28 8.95 -3.85
CA GLU A 86 12.88 8.85 -2.52
C GLU A 86 12.20 9.71 -1.43
N HIS A 87 11.33 10.63 -1.83
CA HIS A 87 10.69 11.59 -0.91
C HIS A 87 9.28 11.20 -0.46
N VAL A 88 8.84 9.97 -0.75
CA VAL A 88 7.47 9.51 -0.46
C VAL A 88 7.52 8.36 0.54
N ASN A 89 6.60 8.37 1.50
CA ASN A 89 6.47 7.25 2.43
C ASN A 89 5.88 6.03 1.68
N PRO A 90 6.62 4.91 1.56
CA PRO A 90 6.18 3.75 0.77
C PRO A 90 4.94 3.06 1.34
N TYR A 91 4.75 3.07 2.66
CA TYR A 91 3.57 2.48 3.30
C TYR A 91 2.29 3.22 2.91
N LEU A 92 2.34 4.57 2.93
CA LEU A 92 1.22 5.39 2.51
C LEU A 92 0.89 5.16 1.03
N VAL A 93 1.90 5.10 0.18
CA VAL A 93 1.72 4.86 -1.26
C VAL A 93 1.16 3.46 -1.52
N ALA A 94 1.60 2.45 -0.76
CA ALA A 94 1.07 1.09 -0.89
C ALA A 94 -0.41 1.02 -0.50
N ILE A 95 -0.83 1.65 0.60
CA ILE A 95 -2.23 1.72 1.01
C ILE A 95 -3.06 2.49 -0.03
N TYR A 96 -2.54 3.60 -0.53
CA TYR A 96 -3.19 4.37 -1.57
C TYR A 96 -3.38 3.56 -2.85
N ALA A 97 -2.34 2.86 -3.31
CA ALA A 97 -2.41 2.00 -4.49
C ALA A 97 -3.42 0.85 -4.30
N TYR A 98 -3.47 0.26 -3.09
CA TYR A 98 -4.45 -0.77 -2.75
C TYR A 98 -5.89 -0.25 -2.90
N ASN A 99 -6.17 0.92 -2.34
CA ASN A 99 -7.51 1.50 -2.39
C ASN A 99 -7.92 1.90 -3.82
N ILE A 100 -7.03 2.55 -4.58
CA ILE A 100 -7.33 2.98 -5.97
C ILE A 100 -7.61 1.79 -6.89
N VAL A 101 -6.90 0.68 -6.72
CA VAL A 101 -7.11 -0.52 -7.54
C VAL A 101 -8.30 -1.34 -7.06
N GLY A 102 -8.68 -1.20 -5.78
CA GLY A 102 -9.83 -1.88 -5.17
C GLY A 102 -11.18 -1.20 -5.45
N GLU A 103 -11.18 0.07 -5.90
CA GLU A 103 -12.41 0.77 -6.28
C GLU A 103 -12.98 0.24 -7.60
#